data_f3ee2e3b9caedf8c59d0701eeb4827da
#
_entry.id   f3ee2e3b9caedf8c59d0701eeb4827da
#
_cell.length_a   1.000
_cell.length_b   1.000
_cell.length_c   1.000
_cell.angle_alpha   90.00
_cell.angle_beta   90.00
_cell.angle_gamma   90.00
#
_symmetry.space_group_name_H-M   'P 1'
#
loop_
_entity.id
_entity.type
_entity.pdbx_description
1 polymer ?
#
loop_
_entity_poly.entity_id
_entity_poly.type
_entity_poly.pdbx_seq_one_letter_code
_entity_poly.pdbx_strand_id
1 'polypeptide(L)'
;LSISEPVIVNVLQEVSKDKGRYSQWDEKDIFEFARALRLRSKPIVIAANKADISTAKENIRRIQATGRIVIPCIAEAELLLKRAAAKGVIEYIPGDPTFKVKDHALREEQKRALERVRILMQEYNGTGVQQSIDATCFNALNLIVVYPVEDADRLSDKDGNVLPDAFMLKQGSTAKDLAMHVHSELAEHFLYAIDARSKQRLGAEYRLKDRDVIKIVSAR
;
A
#
# COMPACT_ATOMS: atom_id res chain seq x y z
N LEU A 1 -14.73 -4.56 15.30
CA LEU A 1 -13.31 -4.50 14.95
C LEU A 1 -12.57 -5.63 15.67
N SER A 2 -12.46 -6.79 15.04
CA SER A 2 -11.79 -7.95 15.64
C SER A 2 -10.28 -7.79 15.53
N ILE A 3 -9.61 -7.68 16.66
CA ILE A 3 -8.16 -7.86 16.74
C ILE A 3 -7.94 -9.37 16.81
N SER A 4 -7.05 -9.92 15.99
CA SER A 4 -6.78 -11.35 16.01
C SER A 4 -6.06 -11.77 17.29
N GLU A 5 -6.40 -12.94 17.82
CA GLU A 5 -5.81 -13.49 19.03
C GLU A 5 -4.26 -13.50 19.01
N PRO A 6 -3.57 -13.90 17.93
CA PRO A 6 -2.12 -13.84 17.87
C PRO A 6 -1.53 -12.45 18.12
N VAL A 7 -2.19 -11.39 17.67
CA VAL A 7 -1.75 -10.00 17.92
C VAL A 7 -1.87 -9.66 19.38
N ILE A 8 -2.98 -10.06 20.04
CA ILE A 8 -3.19 -9.83 21.47
C ILE A 8 -2.11 -10.55 22.29
N VAL A 9 -1.89 -11.83 22.00
CA VAL A 9 -0.89 -12.65 22.71
C VAL A 9 0.52 -12.08 22.55
N ASN A 10 0.91 -11.69 21.34
CA ASN A 10 2.24 -11.12 21.10
C ASN A 10 2.45 -9.81 21.87
N VAL A 11 1.46 -8.90 21.84
CA VAL A 11 1.55 -7.63 22.58
C VAL A 11 1.54 -7.88 24.10
N LEU A 12 0.72 -8.83 24.57
CA LEU A 12 0.69 -9.20 25.98
C LEU A 12 2.06 -9.72 26.45
N GLN A 13 2.69 -10.61 25.69
CA GLN A 13 4.02 -11.13 25.98
C GLN A 13 5.10 -10.03 25.99
N GLU A 14 5.02 -9.10 25.04
CA GLU A 14 5.97 -7.99 24.94
C GLU A 14 5.89 -7.06 26.16
N VAL A 15 4.68 -6.63 26.52
CA VAL A 15 4.45 -5.73 27.67
C VAL A 15 4.74 -6.45 28.99
N SER A 16 4.42 -7.74 29.11
CA SER A 16 4.67 -8.52 30.34
C SER A 16 6.17 -8.73 30.62
N LYS A 17 7.05 -8.66 29.63
CA LYS A 17 8.51 -8.76 29.86
C LYS A 17 9.02 -7.69 30.82
N ASP A 18 8.50 -6.46 30.68
CA ASP A 18 8.94 -5.32 31.47
C ASP A 18 8.10 -5.13 32.76
N LYS A 19 6.87 -5.63 32.79
CA LYS A 19 5.87 -5.33 33.81
C LYS A 19 5.40 -6.53 34.64
N GLY A 20 5.91 -7.72 34.34
CA GLY A 20 5.51 -8.94 35.04
C GLY A 20 4.11 -9.45 34.68
N ARG A 21 3.48 -10.18 35.60
CA ARG A 21 2.18 -10.83 35.35
C ARG A 21 1.06 -9.81 35.22
N TYR A 22 0.25 -9.91 34.16
CA TYR A 22 -0.89 -9.02 33.85
C TYR A 22 -1.94 -8.94 34.99
N SER A 23 -2.00 -9.98 35.86
CA SER A 23 -2.88 -9.96 37.06
C SER A 23 -2.46 -8.95 38.14
N GLN A 24 -1.27 -8.38 38.01
CA GLN A 24 -0.70 -7.40 38.95
C GLN A 24 -0.57 -6.00 38.34
N TRP A 25 -1.07 -5.82 37.09
CA TRP A 25 -0.98 -4.56 36.37
C TRP A 25 -1.89 -3.49 37.03
N ASP A 26 -1.35 -2.29 37.11
CA ASP A 26 -2.12 -1.10 37.51
C ASP A 26 -2.79 -0.46 36.25
N GLU A 27 -3.51 0.63 36.46
CA GLU A 27 -4.20 1.35 35.37
C GLU A 27 -3.24 1.86 34.30
N LYS A 28 -2.03 2.25 34.68
CA LYS A 28 -1.01 2.73 33.77
C LYS A 28 -0.50 1.59 32.87
N ASP A 29 -0.29 0.42 33.44
CA ASP A 29 0.15 -0.77 32.71
C ASP A 29 -0.91 -1.23 31.70
N ILE A 30 -2.18 -1.23 32.13
CA ILE A 30 -3.32 -1.51 31.25
C ILE A 30 -3.41 -0.50 30.11
N PHE A 31 -3.21 0.79 30.41
CA PHE A 31 -3.21 1.83 29.39
C PHE A 31 -2.08 1.65 28.39
N GLU A 32 -0.86 1.32 28.82
CA GLU A 32 0.27 1.04 27.95
C GLU A 32 0.05 -0.19 27.08
N PHE A 33 -0.53 -1.25 27.63
CA PHE A 33 -0.94 -2.42 26.86
C PHE A 33 -1.98 -2.07 25.79
N ALA A 34 -3.04 -1.35 26.18
CA ALA A 34 -4.08 -0.92 25.23
C ALA A 34 -3.51 -0.04 24.12
N ARG A 35 -2.57 0.85 24.45
CA ARG A 35 -1.85 1.70 23.49
C ARG A 35 -0.99 0.86 22.53
N ALA A 36 -0.22 -0.09 23.06
CA ALA A 36 0.59 -0.99 22.24
C ALA A 36 -0.26 -1.84 21.30
N LEU A 37 -1.36 -2.40 21.82
CA LEU A 37 -2.32 -3.17 21.06
C LEU A 37 -2.97 -2.35 19.93
N ARG A 38 -3.37 -1.10 20.22
CA ARG A 38 -3.91 -0.19 19.23
C ARG A 38 -2.90 0.12 18.12
N LEU A 39 -1.65 0.41 18.46
CA LEU A 39 -0.61 0.73 17.48
C LEU A 39 -0.31 -0.46 16.58
N ARG A 40 -0.35 -1.67 17.12
CA ARG A 40 -0.09 -2.92 16.38
C ARG A 40 -1.27 -3.32 15.48
N SER A 41 -2.50 -3.13 15.96
CA SER A 41 -3.72 -3.51 15.24
C SER A 41 -4.19 -2.47 14.22
N LYS A 42 -3.84 -1.19 14.44
CA LYS A 42 -4.25 -0.05 13.59
C LYS A 42 -3.08 0.89 13.36
N PRO A 43 -2.15 0.53 12.49
CA PRO A 43 -1.06 1.42 12.13
C PRO A 43 -1.61 2.73 11.54
N ILE A 44 -0.94 3.83 11.86
CA ILE A 44 -1.33 5.16 11.38
C ILE A 44 -0.23 5.71 10.52
N VAL A 45 -0.59 6.09 9.29
CA VAL A 45 0.24 6.88 8.38
C VAL A 45 -0.28 8.31 8.38
N ILE A 46 0.60 9.27 8.47
CA ILE A 46 0.27 10.70 8.49
C ILE A 46 0.55 11.29 7.11
N ALA A 47 -0.48 11.64 6.37
CA ALA A 47 -0.38 12.49 5.19
C ALA A 47 -0.30 13.95 5.65
N ALA A 48 0.91 14.51 5.71
CA ALA A 48 1.14 15.89 6.14
C ALA A 48 0.82 16.85 5.00
N ASN A 49 -0.47 17.14 4.84
CA ASN A 49 -0.97 17.99 3.75
C ASN A 49 -0.53 19.45 3.90
N LYS A 50 -0.54 20.18 2.78
CA LYS A 50 -0.03 21.55 2.63
C LYS A 50 1.48 21.64 2.87
N ALA A 51 2.24 20.66 2.34
CA ALA A 51 3.70 20.66 2.46
C ALA A 51 4.36 21.83 1.69
N ASP A 52 3.60 22.54 0.85
CA ASP A 52 4.02 23.71 0.07
C ASP A 52 4.14 25.01 0.87
N ILE A 53 3.61 25.07 2.10
CA ILE A 53 3.72 26.27 2.94
C ILE A 53 5.07 26.33 3.68
N SER A 54 5.56 27.52 3.93
CA SER A 54 6.90 27.77 4.47
C SER A 54 7.18 27.09 5.83
N THR A 55 6.17 26.98 6.68
CA THR A 55 6.28 26.35 8.02
C THR A 55 6.15 24.83 7.99
N ALA A 56 5.79 24.22 6.85
CA ALA A 56 5.50 22.79 6.76
C ALA A 56 6.74 21.93 7.04
N LYS A 57 7.90 22.30 6.48
CA LYS A 57 9.13 21.52 6.61
C LYS A 57 9.51 21.23 8.06
N GLU A 58 9.46 22.26 8.91
CA GLU A 58 9.82 22.13 10.33
C GLU A 58 8.78 21.26 11.07
N ASN A 59 7.49 21.47 10.81
CA ASN A 59 6.43 20.67 11.39
C ASN A 59 6.51 19.21 10.99
N ILE A 60 6.79 18.92 9.70
CA ILE A 60 6.98 17.56 9.18
C ILE A 60 8.15 16.88 9.89
N ARG A 61 9.33 17.53 9.98
CA ARG A 61 10.50 17.00 10.69
C ARG A 61 10.19 16.67 12.14
N ARG A 62 9.49 17.57 12.83
CA ARG A 62 9.10 17.37 14.22
C ARG A 62 8.18 16.16 14.42
N ILE A 63 7.24 15.93 13.49
CA ILE A 63 6.37 14.76 13.56
C ILE A 63 7.15 13.48 13.19
N GLN A 64 8.02 13.52 12.19
CA GLN A 64 8.90 12.40 11.81
C GLN A 64 9.80 11.97 12.97
N ALA A 65 10.31 12.91 13.76
CA ALA A 65 11.11 12.62 14.96
C ALA A 65 10.37 11.79 16.01
N THR A 66 9.04 11.69 15.95
CA THR A 66 8.24 10.80 16.83
C THR A 66 8.25 9.33 16.38
N GLY A 67 8.98 8.97 15.31
CA GLY A 67 9.04 7.61 14.76
C GLY A 67 7.80 7.18 13.97
N ARG A 68 6.89 8.09 13.63
CA ARG A 68 5.71 7.81 12.83
C ARG A 68 6.02 7.86 11.33
N ILE A 69 5.27 7.11 10.54
CA ILE A 69 5.31 7.21 9.08
C ILE A 69 4.59 8.51 8.69
N VAL A 70 5.35 9.47 8.17
CA VAL A 70 4.85 10.79 7.77
C VAL A 70 5.25 11.06 6.33
N ILE A 71 4.27 11.30 5.49
CA ILE A 71 4.45 11.58 4.07
C ILE A 71 4.05 13.04 3.81
N PRO A 72 4.97 13.88 3.34
CA PRO A 72 4.62 15.23 2.89
C PRO A 72 3.63 15.16 1.72
N CYS A 73 2.53 15.89 1.80
CA CYS A 73 1.48 15.87 0.77
C CYS A 73 1.12 17.28 0.31
N ILE A 74 0.77 17.40 -0.96
CA ILE A 74 0.26 18.62 -1.59
C ILE A 74 -0.98 18.22 -2.41
N ALA A 75 -2.09 17.98 -1.73
CA ALA A 75 -3.32 17.48 -2.36
C ALA A 75 -3.88 18.43 -3.44
N GLU A 76 -3.65 19.74 -3.29
CA GLU A 76 -4.04 20.73 -4.29
C GLU A 76 -3.24 20.57 -5.59
N ALA A 77 -1.93 20.28 -5.50
CA ALA A 77 -1.10 19.99 -6.67
C ALA A 77 -1.57 18.72 -7.39
N GLU A 78 -1.87 17.65 -6.65
CA GLU A 78 -2.43 16.42 -7.22
C GLU A 78 -3.74 16.68 -7.97
N LEU A 79 -4.66 17.44 -7.36
CA LEU A 79 -5.93 17.79 -7.98
C LEU A 79 -5.75 18.64 -9.24
N LEU A 80 -4.81 19.59 -9.22
CA LEU A 80 -4.47 20.41 -10.38
C LEU A 80 -3.94 19.55 -11.54
N LEU A 81 -2.99 18.65 -11.24
CA LEU A 81 -2.41 17.75 -12.25
C LEU A 81 -3.47 16.81 -12.84
N LYS A 82 -4.31 16.19 -12.03
CA LYS A 82 -5.40 15.34 -12.53
C LYS A 82 -6.37 16.09 -13.43
N ARG A 83 -6.75 17.30 -13.04
CA ARG A 83 -7.64 18.15 -13.86
C ARG A 83 -6.99 18.59 -15.17
N ALA A 84 -5.69 18.91 -15.16
CA ALA A 84 -4.95 19.28 -16.35
C ALA A 84 -4.77 18.08 -17.29
N ALA A 85 -4.51 16.89 -16.76
CA ALA A 85 -4.41 15.65 -17.52
C ALA A 85 -5.76 15.26 -18.15
N ALA A 86 -6.85 15.35 -17.40
CA ALA A 86 -8.20 15.08 -17.91
C ALA A 86 -8.60 16.01 -19.07
N LYS A 87 -8.05 17.24 -19.10
CA LYS A 87 -8.22 18.19 -20.20
C LYS A 87 -7.23 18.01 -21.35
N GLY A 88 -6.34 17.01 -21.28
CA GLY A 88 -5.32 16.75 -22.31
C GLY A 88 -4.17 17.78 -22.34
N VAL A 89 -4.11 18.69 -21.37
CA VAL A 89 -3.09 19.75 -21.29
C VAL A 89 -1.71 19.19 -20.94
N ILE A 90 -1.70 18.18 -20.07
CA ILE A 90 -0.50 17.48 -19.64
C ILE A 90 -0.67 15.98 -19.76
N GLU A 91 0.44 15.24 -19.73
CA GLU A 91 0.48 13.82 -19.47
C GLU A 91 0.99 13.61 -18.04
N TYR A 92 0.18 13.00 -17.20
CA TYR A 92 0.48 12.74 -15.81
C TYR A 92 -0.15 11.43 -15.36
N ILE A 93 0.66 10.59 -14.77
CA ILE A 93 0.22 9.36 -14.10
C ILE A 93 0.30 9.62 -12.60
N PRO A 94 -0.79 9.43 -11.83
CA PRO A 94 -0.78 9.59 -10.38
C PRO A 94 0.33 8.76 -9.72
N GLY A 95 1.15 9.41 -8.90
CA GLY A 95 2.31 8.79 -8.26
C GLY A 95 3.65 9.04 -8.96
N ASP A 96 3.65 9.40 -10.24
CA ASP A 96 4.86 9.78 -10.93
C ASP A 96 5.47 11.05 -10.34
N PRO A 97 6.82 11.13 -10.24
CA PRO A 97 7.49 12.31 -9.73
C PRO A 97 7.54 13.47 -10.73
N THR A 98 7.04 13.25 -11.96
CA THR A 98 7.08 14.22 -13.06
C THR A 98 5.80 14.19 -13.89
N PHE A 99 5.64 15.21 -14.74
CA PHE A 99 4.59 15.27 -15.76
C PHE A 99 5.14 15.93 -17.03
N LYS A 100 4.50 15.67 -18.18
CA LYS A 100 4.84 16.28 -19.46
C LYS A 100 3.75 17.22 -19.91
N VAL A 101 4.12 18.42 -20.36
CA VAL A 101 3.20 19.39 -20.95
C VAL A 101 2.98 19.03 -22.44
N LYS A 102 1.72 18.84 -22.85
CA LYS A 102 1.33 18.50 -24.23
C LYS A 102 0.88 19.73 -25.02
N ASP A 103 0.20 20.66 -24.35
CA ASP A 103 -0.33 21.86 -24.98
C ASP A 103 0.63 23.04 -24.82
N HIS A 104 1.03 23.60 -25.95
CA HIS A 104 1.91 24.77 -26.00
C HIS A 104 1.14 26.11 -25.96
N ALA A 105 -0.19 26.09 -26.10
CA ALA A 105 -1.05 27.26 -26.09
C ALA A 105 -1.50 27.68 -24.68
N LEU A 106 -0.77 27.28 -23.66
CA LEU A 106 -1.06 27.62 -22.26
C LEU A 106 -0.92 29.11 -21.99
N ARG A 107 -1.87 29.68 -21.22
CA ARG A 107 -1.78 31.03 -20.69
C ARG A 107 -0.63 31.12 -19.67
N GLU A 108 -0.03 32.28 -19.53
CA GLU A 108 1.12 32.50 -18.62
C GLU A 108 0.81 32.10 -17.17
N GLU A 109 -0.40 32.33 -16.68
CA GLU A 109 -0.81 31.90 -15.34
C GLU A 109 -0.78 30.37 -15.18
N GLN A 110 -1.22 29.64 -16.21
CA GLN A 110 -1.21 28.18 -16.21
C GLN A 110 0.23 27.63 -16.24
N LYS A 111 1.10 28.26 -17.05
CA LYS A 111 2.54 27.88 -17.09
C LYS A 111 3.19 28.09 -15.71
N ARG A 112 2.95 29.25 -15.07
CA ARG A 112 3.47 29.54 -13.74
C ARG A 112 2.95 28.56 -12.69
N ALA A 113 1.67 28.20 -12.73
CA ALA A 113 1.09 27.22 -11.82
C ALA A 113 1.73 25.83 -11.98
N LEU A 114 1.87 25.36 -13.23
CA LEU A 114 2.53 24.07 -13.51
C LEU A 114 4.00 24.08 -13.12
N GLU A 115 4.73 25.17 -13.35
CA GLU A 115 6.13 25.28 -12.95
C GLU A 115 6.29 25.25 -11.44
N ARG A 116 5.44 25.94 -10.70
CA ARG A 116 5.41 25.85 -9.23
C ARG A 116 5.18 24.42 -8.74
N VAL A 117 4.23 23.72 -9.34
CA VAL A 117 3.97 22.29 -9.01
C VAL A 117 5.18 21.43 -9.36
N ARG A 118 5.85 21.66 -10.48
CA ARG A 118 7.06 20.92 -10.87
C ARG A 118 8.17 21.05 -9.82
N ILE A 119 8.43 22.27 -9.34
CA ILE A 119 9.44 22.52 -8.29
C ILE A 119 9.07 21.75 -7.01
N LEU A 120 7.82 21.79 -6.58
CA LEU A 120 7.34 21.06 -5.40
C LEU A 120 7.46 19.54 -5.57
N MET A 121 7.11 19.01 -6.75
CA MET A 121 7.27 17.58 -7.04
C MET A 121 8.73 17.13 -7.03
N GLN A 122 9.65 17.97 -7.51
CA GLN A 122 11.09 17.67 -7.42
C GLN A 122 11.58 17.64 -5.98
N GLU A 123 11.07 18.53 -5.13
CA GLU A 123 11.44 18.59 -3.72
C GLU A 123 10.95 17.37 -2.93
N TYR A 124 9.72 16.91 -3.19
CA TYR A 124 9.06 15.85 -2.42
C TYR A 124 8.97 14.51 -3.17
N ASN A 125 9.60 14.40 -4.35
CA ASN A 125 9.54 13.24 -5.24
C ASN A 125 8.09 12.86 -5.61
N GLY A 126 7.25 13.87 -5.90
CA GLY A 126 5.83 13.74 -6.25
C GLY A 126 4.92 14.62 -5.40
N THR A 127 3.62 14.40 -5.49
CA THR A 127 2.61 15.16 -4.74
C THR A 127 2.39 14.66 -3.31
N GLY A 128 2.90 13.47 -2.97
CA GLY A 128 2.71 12.80 -1.69
C GLY A 128 1.39 12.03 -1.55
N VAL A 129 0.42 12.22 -2.42
CA VAL A 129 -0.90 11.56 -2.31
C VAL A 129 -0.77 10.06 -2.55
N GLN A 130 -0.23 9.66 -3.70
CA GLN A 130 0.00 8.24 -4.01
C GLN A 130 0.98 7.61 -3.02
N GLN A 131 2.07 8.31 -2.69
CA GLN A 131 3.05 7.86 -1.71
C GLN A 131 2.45 7.58 -0.34
N SER A 132 1.41 8.34 0.08
CA SER A 132 0.69 8.09 1.33
C SER A 132 -0.12 6.78 1.28
N ILE A 133 -0.73 6.47 0.13
CA ILE A 133 -1.44 5.22 -0.10
C ILE A 133 -0.45 4.06 -0.10
N ASP A 134 0.65 4.19 -0.85
CA ASP A 134 1.70 3.18 -0.95
C ASP A 134 2.34 2.90 0.43
N ALA A 135 2.66 3.95 1.19
CA ALA A 135 3.17 3.80 2.54
C ALA A 135 2.18 3.10 3.48
N THR A 136 0.88 3.33 3.29
CA THR A 136 -0.15 2.63 4.05
C THR A 136 -0.22 1.15 3.69
N CYS A 137 -0.27 0.83 2.40
CA CYS A 137 -0.39 -0.55 1.92
C CYS A 137 0.89 -1.36 2.20
N PHE A 138 2.04 -0.85 1.77
CA PHE A 138 3.27 -1.63 1.74
C PHE A 138 4.11 -1.49 3.02
N ASN A 139 4.12 -0.31 3.66
CA ASN A 139 4.95 -0.11 4.85
C ASN A 139 4.16 -0.36 6.15
N ALA A 140 2.93 0.18 6.26
CA ALA A 140 2.16 0.08 7.51
C ALA A 140 1.38 -1.24 7.62
N LEU A 141 0.77 -1.70 6.53
CA LEU A 141 -0.02 -2.94 6.49
C LEU A 141 0.78 -4.15 6.01
N ASN A 142 1.99 -3.93 5.49
CA ASN A 142 2.88 -4.99 4.99
C ASN A 142 2.20 -5.89 3.96
N LEU A 143 1.54 -5.26 2.97
CA LEU A 143 0.85 -5.95 1.89
C LEU A 143 1.78 -6.23 0.72
N ILE A 144 1.44 -7.24 -0.06
CA ILE A 144 1.99 -7.57 -1.38
C ILE A 144 0.87 -7.54 -2.40
N VAL A 145 1.20 -7.31 -3.66
CA VAL A 145 0.27 -7.38 -4.78
C VAL A 145 0.56 -8.66 -5.57
N VAL A 146 -0.48 -9.44 -5.84
CA VAL A 146 -0.39 -10.70 -6.59
C VAL A 146 -1.45 -10.69 -7.69
N TYR A 147 -1.11 -11.24 -8.85
CA TYR A 147 -1.95 -11.26 -10.05
C TYR A 147 -2.38 -12.68 -10.38
N PRO A 148 -3.62 -13.10 -10.05
CA PRO A 148 -4.14 -14.38 -10.51
C PRO A 148 -4.44 -14.32 -12.01
N VAL A 149 -4.12 -15.40 -12.73
CA VAL A 149 -4.38 -15.55 -14.16
C VAL A 149 -4.93 -16.93 -14.46
N GLU A 150 -5.76 -17.05 -15.51
CA GLU A 150 -6.24 -18.34 -16.00
C GLU A 150 -5.32 -18.93 -17.07
N ASP A 151 -4.74 -18.09 -17.92
CA ASP A 151 -3.73 -18.48 -18.92
C ASP A 151 -2.33 -17.99 -18.48
N ALA A 152 -1.48 -18.93 -18.11
CA ALA A 152 -0.13 -18.61 -17.66
C ALA A 152 0.81 -18.14 -18.79
N ASP A 153 0.50 -18.46 -20.06
CA ASP A 153 1.34 -18.07 -21.20
C ASP A 153 1.01 -16.65 -21.66
N ARG A 154 -0.27 -16.33 -21.71
CA ARG A 154 -0.76 -15.01 -22.12
C ARG A 154 -0.86 -14.03 -20.95
N LEU A 155 -0.69 -14.51 -19.72
CA LEU A 155 -0.90 -13.74 -18.46
C LEU A 155 -2.30 -13.10 -18.43
N SER A 156 -3.33 -13.85 -18.83
CA SER A 156 -4.68 -13.34 -19.03
C SER A 156 -5.72 -14.17 -18.33
N ASP A 157 -6.96 -13.62 -18.28
CA ASP A 157 -8.16 -14.40 -18.03
C ASP A 157 -8.58 -15.20 -19.28
N LYS A 158 -9.74 -15.88 -19.18
CA LYS A 158 -10.35 -16.63 -20.30
C LYS A 158 -10.80 -15.73 -21.46
N ASP A 159 -11.09 -14.47 -21.19
CA ASP A 159 -11.58 -13.50 -22.17
C ASP A 159 -10.42 -12.75 -22.87
N GLY A 160 -9.18 -13.03 -22.48
CA GLY A 160 -7.95 -12.46 -23.06
C GLY A 160 -7.52 -11.13 -22.45
N ASN A 161 -8.13 -10.68 -21.33
CA ASN A 161 -7.69 -9.49 -20.64
C ASN A 161 -6.37 -9.79 -19.89
N VAL A 162 -5.34 -9.04 -20.18
CA VAL A 162 -4.02 -9.22 -19.58
C VAL A 162 -4.00 -8.66 -18.17
N LEU A 163 -3.57 -9.47 -17.19
CA LEU A 163 -3.51 -9.13 -15.76
C LEU A 163 -4.83 -8.47 -15.29
N PRO A 164 -5.99 -9.15 -15.42
CA PRO A 164 -7.30 -8.54 -15.23
C PRO A 164 -7.52 -8.07 -13.79
N ASP A 165 -6.93 -8.79 -12.83
CA ASP A 165 -7.12 -8.57 -11.41
C ASP A 165 -5.80 -8.42 -10.66
N ALA A 166 -5.81 -7.61 -9.61
CA ALA A 166 -4.73 -7.44 -8.66
C ALA A 166 -5.25 -7.63 -7.23
N PHE A 167 -4.72 -8.61 -6.52
CA PHE A 167 -5.10 -8.90 -5.14
C PHE A 167 -4.04 -8.40 -4.19
N MET A 168 -4.46 -7.64 -3.17
CA MET A 168 -3.59 -7.25 -2.06
C MET A 168 -3.72 -8.27 -0.93
N LEU A 169 -2.62 -8.94 -0.62
CA LEU A 169 -2.52 -9.96 0.43
C LEU A 169 -1.48 -9.53 1.47
N LYS A 170 -1.55 -10.07 2.68
CA LYS A 170 -0.49 -9.86 3.66
C LYS A 170 0.79 -10.56 3.22
N GLN A 171 1.93 -9.96 3.49
CA GLN A 171 3.21 -10.61 3.28
C GLN A 171 3.26 -11.93 4.04
N GLY A 172 3.73 -13.00 3.38
CA GLY A 172 3.73 -14.35 3.93
C GLY A 172 2.48 -15.18 3.61
N SER A 173 1.47 -14.60 2.95
CA SER A 173 0.34 -15.35 2.40
C SER A 173 0.79 -16.41 1.41
N THR A 174 0.06 -17.50 1.34
CA THR A 174 0.38 -18.68 0.51
C THR A 174 -0.41 -18.70 -0.80
N ALA A 175 -0.01 -19.59 -1.72
CA ALA A 175 -0.78 -19.84 -2.95
C ALA A 175 -2.21 -20.31 -2.65
N LYS A 176 -2.42 -21.06 -1.57
CA LYS A 176 -3.74 -21.48 -1.12
C LYS A 176 -4.56 -20.31 -0.57
N ASP A 177 -3.92 -19.35 0.14
CA ASP A 177 -4.59 -18.12 0.59
C ASP A 177 -5.07 -17.27 -0.61
N LEU A 178 -4.25 -17.18 -1.67
CA LEU A 178 -4.68 -16.51 -2.89
C LEU A 178 -5.91 -17.20 -3.50
N ALA A 179 -5.90 -18.55 -3.59
CA ALA A 179 -7.03 -19.31 -4.10
C ALA A 179 -8.30 -19.01 -3.30
N MET A 180 -8.22 -18.93 -1.97
CA MET A 180 -9.33 -18.57 -1.08
C MET A 180 -9.86 -17.15 -1.34
N HIS A 181 -8.98 -16.20 -1.63
CA HIS A 181 -9.39 -14.82 -1.92
C HIS A 181 -10.02 -14.68 -3.31
N VAL A 182 -9.61 -15.49 -4.29
CA VAL A 182 -10.22 -15.51 -5.62
C VAL A 182 -11.59 -16.18 -5.56
N HIS A 183 -11.67 -17.37 -5.00
CA HIS A 183 -12.91 -18.12 -4.79
C HIS A 183 -12.69 -19.26 -3.80
N SER A 184 -13.61 -19.47 -2.84
CA SER A 184 -13.49 -20.53 -1.82
C SER A 184 -13.36 -21.94 -2.42
N GLU A 185 -14.12 -22.25 -3.49
CA GLU A 185 -14.03 -23.53 -4.16
C GLU A 185 -12.65 -23.83 -4.76
N LEU A 186 -11.93 -22.79 -5.23
CA LEU A 186 -10.57 -22.97 -5.72
C LEU A 186 -9.60 -23.38 -4.61
N ALA A 187 -9.83 -22.91 -3.39
CA ALA A 187 -9.02 -23.28 -2.23
C ALA A 187 -9.38 -24.67 -1.70
N GLU A 188 -10.66 -25.05 -1.70
CA GLU A 188 -11.14 -26.36 -1.29
C GLU A 188 -10.61 -27.48 -2.21
N HIS A 189 -10.62 -27.23 -3.52
CA HIS A 189 -10.18 -28.19 -4.54
C HIS A 189 -8.78 -27.87 -5.07
N PHE A 190 -7.96 -27.11 -4.32
CA PHE A 190 -6.61 -26.74 -4.73
C PHE A 190 -5.71 -27.96 -4.96
N LEU A 191 -5.14 -28.05 -6.15
CA LEU A 191 -4.18 -29.08 -6.50
C LEU A 191 -2.74 -28.52 -6.44
N TYR A 192 -2.49 -27.44 -7.17
CA TYR A 192 -1.23 -26.72 -7.22
C TYR A 192 -1.43 -25.36 -7.87
N ALA A 193 -0.42 -24.52 -7.80
CA ALA A 193 -0.36 -23.29 -8.56
C ALA A 193 0.81 -23.36 -9.57
N ILE A 194 0.84 -22.44 -10.51
CA ILE A 194 1.94 -22.25 -11.48
C ILE A 194 2.35 -20.79 -11.42
N ASP A 195 3.64 -20.54 -11.21
CA ASP A 195 4.23 -19.24 -11.47
C ASP A 195 4.23 -19.00 -12.98
N ALA A 196 3.44 -18.05 -13.43
CA ALA A 196 3.22 -17.81 -14.85
C ALA A 196 4.48 -17.30 -15.57
N ARG A 197 5.44 -16.71 -14.85
CA ARG A 197 6.71 -16.22 -15.43
C ARG A 197 7.75 -17.32 -15.56
N SER A 198 8.00 -18.07 -14.49
CA SER A 198 9.00 -19.15 -14.47
C SER A 198 8.47 -20.49 -14.95
N LYS A 199 7.14 -20.63 -15.09
CA LYS A 199 6.42 -21.88 -15.41
C LYS A 199 6.61 -22.98 -14.36
N GLN A 200 7.12 -22.64 -13.19
CA GLN A 200 7.32 -23.59 -12.11
C GLN A 200 6.00 -23.93 -11.42
N ARG A 201 5.87 -25.21 -11.07
CA ARG A 201 4.76 -25.69 -10.27
C ARG A 201 5.01 -25.40 -8.79
N LEU A 202 4.02 -24.83 -8.12
CA LEU A 202 4.06 -24.37 -6.75
C LEU A 202 3.05 -25.15 -5.89
N GLY A 203 3.46 -25.54 -4.69
CA GLY A 203 2.56 -26.18 -3.72
C GLY A 203 1.66 -25.16 -3.00
N ALA A 204 0.69 -25.69 -2.23
CA ALA A 204 -0.26 -24.88 -1.45
C ALA A 204 0.42 -23.89 -0.49
N GLU A 205 1.51 -24.32 0.13
CA GLU A 205 2.27 -23.57 1.14
C GLU A 205 3.34 -22.63 0.54
N TYR A 206 3.41 -22.53 -0.78
CA TYR A 206 4.33 -21.58 -1.41
C TYR A 206 4.00 -20.15 -0.94
N ARG A 207 4.99 -19.48 -0.35
CA ARG A 207 4.85 -18.09 0.11
C ARG A 207 4.98 -17.14 -1.06
N LEU A 208 3.89 -16.43 -1.30
CA LEU A 208 3.79 -15.46 -2.39
C LEU A 208 4.73 -14.29 -2.17
N LYS A 209 5.25 -13.77 -3.28
CA LYS A 209 6.10 -12.58 -3.34
C LYS A 209 5.34 -11.43 -4.00
N ASP A 210 5.77 -10.22 -3.73
CA ASP A 210 5.20 -9.04 -4.39
C ASP A 210 5.36 -9.17 -5.92
N ARG A 211 4.27 -8.89 -6.63
CA ARG A 211 4.11 -8.97 -8.08
C ARG A 211 4.19 -10.39 -8.67
N ASP A 212 3.98 -11.43 -7.89
CA ASP A 212 3.81 -12.77 -8.43
C ASP A 212 2.59 -12.83 -9.37
N VAL A 213 2.75 -13.53 -10.48
CA VAL A 213 1.66 -13.83 -11.43
C VAL A 213 1.37 -15.32 -11.35
N ILE A 214 0.20 -15.67 -10.83
CA ILE A 214 -0.10 -17.04 -10.37
C ILE A 214 -1.32 -17.60 -11.10
N LYS A 215 -1.16 -18.76 -11.73
CA LYS A 215 -2.28 -19.58 -12.19
C LYS A 215 -2.61 -20.61 -11.11
N ILE A 216 -3.85 -20.61 -10.65
CA ILE A 216 -4.37 -21.62 -9.72
C ILE A 216 -4.92 -22.79 -10.53
N VAL A 217 -4.58 -24.01 -10.12
CA VAL A 217 -5.12 -25.26 -10.70
C VAL A 217 -5.85 -26.01 -9.61
N SER A 218 -7.16 -26.21 -9.82
CA SER A 218 -8.05 -26.92 -8.90
C SER A 218 -8.68 -28.15 -9.59
N ALA A 219 -9.10 -29.11 -8.79
CA ALA A 219 -9.99 -30.18 -9.28
C ALA A 219 -11.35 -29.57 -9.64
N ARG A 220 -12.02 -30.17 -10.63
CA ARG A 220 -13.38 -29.81 -11.01
C ARG A 220 -14.39 -30.47 -10.08
#